data_4ddacf892210ee4e7dc331bbb62e9882
#
_entry.id   4ddacf892210ee4e7dc331bbb62e9882
#
_cell.length_a   1.000
_cell.length_b   1.000
_cell.length_c   1.000
_cell.angle_alpha   90.00
_cell.angle_beta   90.00
_cell.angle_gamma   90.00
#
_symmetry.space_group_name_H-M   'P 1'
#
loop_
_entity.id
_entity.type
_entity.pdbx_description
1 polymer ?
#
loop_
_entity_poly.entity_id
_entity_poly.type
_entity_poly.pdbx_seq_one_letter_code
_entity_poly.pdbx_strand_id
1 'polypeptide(L)'
;MAERAAPTYSIEKREIVADSPDYRVQVMTPAAGECVPWHYHTHVDDLFFCLEGPMTVETRAPRGVHHLAPGQSLIVPAKTAHYVSGRDSGRCRFLLAQGGSYDFVPVGGQPAPKRPN
;
A
#
# COMPACT_ATOMS: atom_id res chain seq x y z
N MET A 1 -23.18 -4.54 -7.79
CA MET A 1 -21.78 -4.20 -7.53
C MET A 1 -21.03 -5.46 -7.16
N ALA A 2 -19.93 -5.71 -7.83
CA ALA A 2 -19.12 -6.89 -7.52
C ALA A 2 -18.49 -6.73 -6.13
N GLU A 3 -18.50 -7.80 -5.36
CA GLU A 3 -17.77 -7.82 -4.10
C GLU A 3 -16.26 -7.79 -4.36
N ARG A 4 -15.55 -7.08 -3.52
CA ARG A 4 -14.10 -7.12 -3.56
C ARG A 4 -13.62 -8.46 -3.01
N ALA A 5 -12.64 -9.05 -3.66
CA ALA A 5 -12.05 -10.27 -3.16
C ALA A 5 -11.44 -10.03 -1.77
N ALA A 6 -11.52 -11.04 -0.91
CA ALA A 6 -10.86 -10.97 0.37
C ALA A 6 -9.34 -10.83 0.17
N PRO A 7 -8.66 -10.01 0.98
CA PRO A 7 -7.23 -9.88 0.86
C PRO A 7 -6.52 -11.21 1.16
N THR A 8 -5.44 -11.48 0.41
CA THR A 8 -4.61 -12.67 0.57
C THR A 8 -3.47 -12.45 1.56
N TYR A 9 -3.50 -11.36 2.29
CA TYR A 9 -2.48 -10.97 3.26
C TYR A 9 -3.16 -10.41 4.51
N SER A 10 -2.44 -10.36 5.62
CA SER A 10 -2.97 -9.90 6.91
C SER A 10 -2.43 -8.54 7.27
N ILE A 11 -3.32 -7.65 7.68
CA ILE A 11 -3.00 -6.34 8.25
C ILE A 11 -3.70 -6.25 9.61
N GLU A 12 -2.97 -5.84 10.64
CA GLU A 12 -3.50 -5.79 12.00
C GLU A 12 -4.81 -5.02 12.10
N LYS A 13 -4.90 -3.87 11.46
CA LYS A 13 -6.09 -3.05 11.50
C LYS A 13 -6.36 -2.39 10.17
N ARG A 14 -7.61 -2.43 9.77
CA ARG A 14 -8.07 -1.82 8.52
C ARG A 14 -9.39 -1.11 8.80
N GLU A 15 -9.43 0.20 8.57
CA GLU A 15 -10.59 1.03 8.83
C GLU A 15 -11.06 1.68 7.52
N ILE A 16 -12.31 1.44 7.15
CA ILE A 16 -12.89 2.10 5.97
C ILE A 16 -13.38 3.47 6.43
N VAL A 17 -12.83 4.52 5.83
CA VAL A 17 -13.23 5.91 6.12
C VAL A 17 -14.37 6.34 5.22
N ALA A 18 -14.27 6.01 3.93
CA ALA A 18 -15.30 6.32 2.95
C ALA A 18 -15.23 5.29 1.82
N ASP A 19 -16.37 4.91 1.29
CA ASP A 19 -16.44 3.93 0.21
C ASP A 19 -17.61 4.25 -0.71
N SER A 20 -17.34 4.18 -2.00
CA SER A 20 -18.37 4.30 -3.04
C SER A 20 -17.95 3.43 -4.22
N PRO A 21 -18.80 3.26 -5.25
CA PRO A 21 -18.39 2.51 -6.44
C PRO A 21 -17.14 3.07 -7.13
N ASP A 22 -16.89 4.37 -7.00
CA ASP A 22 -15.82 5.06 -7.73
C ASP A 22 -14.59 5.38 -6.89
N TYR A 23 -14.65 5.20 -5.58
CA TYR A 23 -13.49 5.47 -4.73
C TYR A 23 -13.57 4.72 -3.40
N ARG A 24 -12.42 4.57 -2.77
CA ARG A 24 -12.32 4.07 -1.40
C ARG A 24 -11.21 4.82 -0.67
N VAL A 25 -11.50 5.20 0.57
CA VAL A 25 -10.51 5.75 1.49
C VAL A 25 -10.48 4.87 2.73
N GLN A 26 -9.30 4.38 3.08
CA GLN A 26 -9.14 3.51 4.25
C GLN A 26 -7.87 3.87 5.00
N VAL A 27 -7.85 3.54 6.27
CA VAL A 27 -6.65 3.64 7.10
C VAL A 27 -6.19 2.23 7.42
N MET A 28 -4.94 1.94 7.10
CA MET A 28 -4.33 0.64 7.31
C MET A 28 -3.23 0.75 8.34
N THR A 29 -3.19 -0.22 9.25
CA THR A 29 -2.17 -0.28 10.31
C THR A 29 -1.50 -1.64 10.27
N PRO A 30 -0.51 -1.84 9.40
CA PRO A 30 0.26 -3.09 9.44
C PRO A 30 1.11 -3.14 10.69
N ALA A 31 1.05 -4.26 11.40
CA ALA A 31 1.95 -4.53 12.51
C ALA A 31 3.37 -4.79 11.99
N ALA A 32 4.33 -4.80 12.91
CA ALA A 32 5.68 -5.19 12.54
C ALA A 32 5.68 -6.55 11.85
N GLY A 33 6.39 -6.65 10.74
CA GLY A 33 6.46 -7.87 9.93
C GLY A 33 5.33 -8.04 8.92
N GLU A 34 4.27 -7.26 9.01
CA GLU A 34 3.19 -7.30 8.03
C GLU A 34 3.48 -6.39 6.84
N CYS A 35 2.89 -6.72 5.71
CA CYS A 35 3.08 -5.94 4.49
C CYS A 35 1.87 -6.07 3.57
N VAL A 36 1.75 -5.14 2.63
CA VAL A 36 0.93 -5.33 1.44
C VAL A 36 1.87 -5.86 0.36
N PRO A 37 1.72 -7.12 -0.05
CA PRO A 37 2.68 -7.74 -0.96
C PRO A 37 2.64 -7.14 -2.35
N TRP A 38 3.62 -7.47 -3.18
CA TRP A 38 3.73 -6.98 -4.54
C TRP A 38 2.45 -7.21 -5.32
N HIS A 39 1.90 -6.12 -5.85
CA HIS A 39 0.68 -6.13 -6.67
C HIS A 39 0.61 -4.84 -7.49
N TYR A 40 -0.30 -4.81 -8.44
CA TYR A 40 -0.68 -3.58 -9.12
C TYR A 40 -2.19 -3.52 -9.29
N HIS A 41 -2.69 -2.34 -9.58
CA HIS A 41 -4.09 -2.10 -9.92
C HIS A 41 -4.16 -1.66 -11.37
N THR A 42 -5.17 -2.15 -12.11
CA THR A 42 -5.28 -1.87 -13.54
C THR A 42 -5.81 -0.45 -13.80
N HIS A 43 -6.75 0.01 -13.00
CA HIS A 43 -7.48 1.26 -13.23
C HIS A 43 -7.49 2.22 -12.04
N VAL A 44 -6.68 1.96 -11.02
CA VAL A 44 -6.70 2.72 -9.78
C VAL A 44 -5.33 3.28 -9.50
N ASP A 45 -5.26 4.58 -9.22
CA ASP A 45 -4.08 5.20 -8.63
C ASP A 45 -4.20 5.10 -7.11
N ASP A 46 -3.10 4.79 -6.45
CA ASP A 46 -3.03 4.73 -4.99
C ASP A 46 -2.38 5.99 -4.45
N LEU A 47 -3.10 6.73 -3.60
CA LEU A 47 -2.50 7.80 -2.81
C LEU A 47 -2.22 7.27 -1.42
N PHE A 48 -0.96 7.21 -1.05
CA PHE A 48 -0.51 6.86 0.30
C PHE A 48 -0.19 8.14 1.07
N PHE A 49 -0.71 8.26 2.27
CA PHE A 49 -0.40 9.35 3.19
C PHE A 49 0.03 8.73 4.52
N CYS A 50 1.29 8.93 4.89
CA CYS A 50 1.83 8.36 6.13
C CYS A 50 1.30 9.10 7.34
N LEU A 51 0.66 8.37 8.24
CA LEU A 51 0.13 8.90 9.51
C LEU A 51 1.11 8.62 10.65
N GLU A 52 1.59 7.40 10.75
CA GLU A 52 2.59 6.97 11.74
C GLU A 52 3.59 6.10 11.01
N GLY A 53 4.84 6.36 11.20
CA GLY A 53 5.85 5.66 10.42
C GLY A 53 7.19 5.61 11.11
N PRO A 54 8.24 5.55 10.29
CA PRO A 54 8.20 5.70 8.83
C PRO A 54 7.65 4.47 8.12
N MET A 55 7.11 4.70 6.92
CA MET A 55 6.66 3.62 6.04
C MET A 55 7.48 3.59 4.77
N THR A 56 7.46 2.46 4.07
CA THR A 56 8.18 2.28 2.81
C THR A 56 7.23 1.79 1.75
N VAL A 57 7.28 2.43 0.58
CA VAL A 57 6.60 1.98 -0.64
C VAL A 57 7.66 1.69 -1.68
N GLU A 58 7.73 0.45 -2.14
CA GLU A 58 8.63 0.05 -3.21
C GLU A 58 7.84 -0.07 -4.50
N THR A 59 8.45 0.35 -5.60
CA THR A 59 7.82 0.29 -6.92
C THR A 59 8.75 -0.40 -7.92
N ARG A 60 8.16 -0.84 -9.05
CA ARG A 60 8.90 -1.39 -10.19
C ARG A 60 8.54 -0.62 -11.45
N ALA A 61 9.45 -0.62 -12.42
CA ALA A 61 9.26 -0.07 -13.77
C ALA A 61 8.79 1.39 -13.80
N PRO A 62 9.55 2.34 -13.26
CA PRO A 62 10.93 2.16 -12.79
C PRO A 62 10.98 1.71 -11.33
N ARG A 63 12.07 1.06 -10.98
CA ARG A 63 12.29 0.66 -9.60
C ARG A 63 12.51 1.89 -8.72
N GLY A 64 11.83 1.91 -7.58
CA GLY A 64 12.00 2.94 -6.58
C GLY A 64 11.76 2.41 -5.18
N VAL A 65 12.40 3.03 -4.20
CA VAL A 65 12.15 2.78 -2.79
C VAL A 65 11.87 4.13 -2.15
N HIS A 66 10.65 4.29 -1.66
CA HIS A 66 10.19 5.57 -1.12
C HIS A 66 9.92 5.43 0.38
N HIS A 67 10.69 6.15 1.18
CA HIS A 67 10.45 6.21 2.62
C HIS A 67 9.63 7.45 2.94
N LEU A 68 8.49 7.24 3.59
CA LEU A 68 7.59 8.33 3.96
C LEU A 68 7.60 8.51 5.47
N ALA A 69 7.93 9.71 5.91
CA ALA A 69 7.74 10.12 7.29
C ALA A 69 6.29 10.56 7.50
N PRO A 70 5.80 10.60 8.75
CA PRO A 70 4.46 11.12 9.01
C PRO A 70 4.23 12.48 8.35
N GLY A 71 3.10 12.63 7.68
CA GLY A 71 2.75 13.84 6.93
C GLY A 71 3.19 13.84 5.47
N GLN A 72 3.97 12.86 5.03
CA GLN A 72 4.39 12.75 3.63
C GLN A 72 3.47 11.84 2.84
N SER A 73 3.35 12.10 1.56
CA SER A 73 2.47 11.34 0.68
C SER A 73 3.18 10.91 -0.61
N LEU A 74 2.60 9.92 -1.27
CA LEU A 74 3.11 9.39 -2.54
C LEU A 74 1.92 8.87 -3.35
N ILE A 75 1.91 9.17 -4.64
CA ILE A 75 0.95 8.57 -5.56
C ILE A 75 1.66 7.48 -6.34
N VAL A 76 1.08 6.28 -6.33
CA VAL A 76 1.51 5.16 -7.18
C VAL A 76 0.48 5.04 -8.30
N PRO A 77 0.86 5.33 -9.55
CA PRO A 77 -0.09 5.26 -10.67
C PRO A 77 -0.57 3.83 -10.93
N ALA A 78 -1.72 3.73 -11.55
CA ALA A 78 -2.24 2.46 -12.05
C ALA A 78 -1.17 1.72 -12.87
N LYS A 79 -1.21 0.40 -12.85
CA LYS A 79 -0.29 -0.51 -13.57
C LYS A 79 1.15 -0.50 -13.05
N THR A 80 1.41 0.19 -11.94
CA THR A 80 2.73 0.19 -11.30
C THR A 80 2.72 -0.81 -10.15
N ALA A 81 3.51 -1.87 -10.28
CA ALA A 81 3.65 -2.85 -9.21
C ALA A 81 4.31 -2.20 -7.99
N HIS A 82 3.79 -2.48 -6.81
CA HIS A 82 4.29 -1.88 -5.58
C HIS A 82 4.13 -2.82 -4.38
N TYR A 83 4.90 -2.52 -3.33
CA TYR A 83 4.99 -3.28 -2.09
C TYR A 83 5.00 -2.27 -0.95
N VAL A 84 4.18 -2.48 0.06
CA VAL A 84 4.02 -1.51 1.16
C VAL A 84 4.29 -2.15 2.50
N SER A 85 5.08 -1.49 3.32
CA SER A 85 5.39 -1.96 4.67
C SER A 85 5.81 -0.79 5.55
N GLY A 86 5.92 -1.03 6.86
CA GLY A 86 6.69 -0.13 7.70
C GLY A 86 8.16 -0.22 7.30
N ARG A 87 8.91 0.85 7.50
CA ARG A 87 10.33 0.85 7.19
C ARG A 87 11.03 -0.23 8.01
N ASP A 88 11.90 -0.99 7.35
CA ASP A 88 12.63 -2.11 7.96
C ASP A 88 11.68 -3.13 8.63
N SER A 89 10.50 -3.31 8.04
CA SER A 89 9.44 -4.20 8.54
C SER A 89 8.88 -3.79 9.90
N GLY A 90 9.01 -2.51 10.25
CA GLY A 90 8.41 -1.97 11.45
C GLY A 90 6.90 -1.74 11.30
N ARG A 91 6.25 -1.35 12.38
CA ARG A 91 4.84 -0.97 12.37
C ARG A 91 4.66 0.41 11.74
N CYS A 92 3.61 0.59 10.97
CA CYS A 92 3.24 1.91 10.46
C CYS A 92 1.72 2.05 10.38
N ARG A 93 1.27 3.25 10.08
CA ARG A 93 -0.15 3.55 9.88
C ARG A 93 -0.25 4.56 8.76
N PHE A 94 -1.11 4.29 7.78
CA PHE A 94 -1.25 5.17 6.64
C PHE A 94 -2.68 5.21 6.13
N LEU A 95 -3.02 6.33 5.51
CA LEU A 95 -4.26 6.49 4.76
C LEU A 95 -3.98 6.10 3.32
N LEU A 96 -4.88 5.32 2.75
CA LEU A 96 -4.84 4.91 1.34
C LEU A 96 -6.12 5.38 0.68
N ALA A 97 -5.99 6.27 -0.30
CA ALA A 97 -7.10 6.74 -1.11
C ALA A 97 -6.97 6.16 -2.52
N GLN A 98 -8.03 5.54 -3.00
CA GLN A 98 -8.06 4.88 -4.30
C GLN A 98 -9.28 5.36 -5.07
N GLY A 99 -9.07 5.90 -6.27
CA GLY A 99 -10.17 6.31 -7.16
C GLY A 99 -10.18 5.45 -8.40
N GLY A 100 -11.35 5.01 -8.83
CA GLY A 100 -11.55 4.22 -10.04
C GLY A 100 -12.06 2.81 -9.74
N SER A 101 -12.10 1.99 -10.79
CA SER A 101 -12.53 0.59 -10.68
C SER A 101 -11.45 -0.25 -10.05
N TYR A 102 -11.72 -0.77 -8.87
CA TYR A 102 -10.75 -1.51 -8.09
C TYR A 102 -10.53 -2.92 -8.63
N ASP A 103 -9.27 -3.31 -8.73
CA ASP A 103 -8.84 -4.69 -8.83
C ASP A 103 -7.53 -4.84 -8.05
N PHE A 104 -7.09 -6.05 -7.84
CA PHE A 104 -5.85 -6.35 -7.14
C PHE A 104 -5.19 -7.50 -7.89
N VAL A 105 -4.07 -7.20 -8.55
CA VAL A 105 -3.34 -8.20 -9.35
C VAL A 105 -2.03 -8.51 -8.63
N PRO A 106 -1.94 -9.67 -7.96
CA PRO A 106 -0.70 -10.03 -7.26
C PRO A 106 0.40 -10.36 -8.26
N VAL A 107 1.63 -9.96 -7.93
CA VAL A 107 2.81 -10.29 -8.72
C VAL A 107 3.89 -10.81 -7.77
N GLY A 108 4.72 -11.71 -8.24
CA GLY A 108 5.80 -12.26 -7.43
C GLY A 108 6.93 -11.27 -7.24
N GLY A 109 7.74 -11.48 -6.23
CA GLY A 109 8.96 -10.74 -6.00
C GLY A 109 9.28 -10.55 -4.53
N GLN A 110 10.52 -10.19 -4.29
CA GLN A 110 11.02 -9.91 -2.95
C GLN A 110 11.15 -8.40 -2.76
N PRO A 111 10.92 -7.89 -1.55
CA PRO A 111 11.21 -6.50 -1.26
C PRO A 111 12.72 -6.23 -1.34
N ALA A 112 13.11 -4.95 -1.35
CA ALA A 112 14.50 -4.57 -1.28
C ALA A 112 15.12 -5.09 0.01
N PRO A 113 16.42 -5.47 0.01
CA PRO A 113 17.09 -5.90 1.23
C PRO A 113 17.03 -4.79 2.28
N LYS A 114 16.88 -5.20 3.54
CA LYS A 114 16.97 -4.27 4.65
C LYS A 114 18.40 -3.71 4.72
N ARG A 115 18.52 -2.45 5.13
CA ARG A 115 19.83 -1.88 5.37
C ARG A 115 20.50 -2.55 6.56
N PRO A 116 21.79 -2.85 6.47
CA PRO A 116 22.53 -3.28 7.66
C PRO A 116 22.45 -2.19 8.73
N ASN A 117 22.31 -2.61 9.93
CA ASN A 117 22.35 -1.68 11.05
C ASN A 117 23.76 -1.28 11.36
#